data_1f9774123ae994fa088aab4c29c363a7
#
_entry.id   1f9774123ae994fa088aab4c29c363a7
#
_cell.length_a   1.000
_cell.length_b   1.000
_cell.length_c   1.000
_cell.angle_alpha   90.00
_cell.angle_beta   90.00
_cell.angle_gamma   90.00
#
_symmetry.space_group_name_H-M   'P 1'
#
loop_
_entity.id
_entity.type
_entity.pdbx_description
1 polymer ?
#
loop_
_entity_poly.entity_id
_entity_poly.type
_entity_poly.pdbx_seq_one_letter_code
_entity_poly.pdbx_strand_id
1 'polypeptide(L)'
;MLLVDDVLRHSDTTMAQVDGIAVAAGPGSFTGLRIGMACTKAIAQARQIPCLGVNTLDALCLQAQGAPVRCAIMDARRGEVYCAAYRDQESIVAPCAMKLTDFLASICALGQRACFAGDGVRIHAQAVRQALGEQAILLDQAHRLQCAASVAEIAAHTPLAQWQNADTLEPLYLRIPQAEREAQRR
;
A
#
# COMPACT_ATOMS: atom_id res chain seq x y z
N MET A 1 -20.25 -3.94 -3.37
CA MET A 1 -21.21 -2.81 -3.33
C MET A 1 -21.72 -2.52 -1.91
N LEU A 2 -22.08 -3.52 -1.08
CA LEU A 2 -22.61 -3.27 0.29
C LEU A 2 -21.76 -2.31 1.13
N LEU A 3 -20.42 -2.48 1.13
CA LEU A 3 -19.49 -1.58 1.86
C LEU A 3 -19.51 -0.15 1.33
N VAL A 4 -19.62 0.03 0.02
CA VAL A 4 -19.71 1.37 -0.59
C VAL A 4 -21.01 2.05 -0.18
N ASP A 5 -22.13 1.32 -0.23
CA ASP A 5 -23.43 1.84 0.18
C ASP A 5 -23.46 2.19 1.67
N ASP A 6 -22.77 1.39 2.51
CA ASP A 6 -22.66 1.65 3.94
C ASP A 6 -21.83 2.90 4.23
N VAL A 7 -20.69 3.09 3.56
CA VAL A 7 -19.88 4.30 3.71
C VAL A 7 -20.67 5.54 3.28
N LEU A 8 -21.34 5.51 2.15
CA LEU A 8 -22.13 6.63 1.66
C LEU A 8 -23.25 7.00 2.64
N ARG A 9 -23.98 6.00 3.18
CA ARG A 9 -25.02 6.24 4.17
C ARG A 9 -24.49 6.84 5.48
N HIS A 10 -23.35 6.34 5.99
CA HIS A 10 -22.77 6.84 7.23
C HIS A 10 -22.14 8.24 7.09
N SER A 11 -21.78 8.63 5.87
CA SER A 11 -21.25 9.97 5.58
C SER A 11 -22.32 10.97 5.09
N ASP A 12 -23.60 10.60 5.13
CA ASP A 12 -24.71 11.40 4.55
C ASP A 12 -24.43 11.87 3.12
N THR A 13 -23.72 11.03 2.34
CA THR A 13 -23.28 11.34 0.99
C THR A 13 -23.98 10.42 -0.01
N THR A 14 -24.28 10.95 -1.16
CA THR A 14 -24.81 10.17 -2.30
C THR A 14 -23.73 9.88 -3.32
N MET A 15 -23.89 8.84 -4.11
CA MET A 15 -22.97 8.56 -5.23
C MET A 15 -22.90 9.73 -6.23
N ALA A 16 -23.93 10.57 -6.31
CA ALA A 16 -23.94 11.75 -7.19
C ALA A 16 -22.94 12.84 -6.75
N GLN A 17 -22.57 12.85 -5.48
CA GLN A 17 -21.62 13.82 -4.88
C GLN A 17 -20.18 13.31 -4.86
N VAL A 18 -19.94 12.10 -5.37
CA VAL A 18 -18.57 11.54 -5.46
C VAL A 18 -17.91 12.05 -6.73
N ASP A 19 -16.80 12.76 -6.59
CA ASP A 19 -16.05 13.40 -7.69
C ASP A 19 -14.89 12.53 -8.20
N GLY A 20 -14.52 11.48 -7.49
CA GLY A 20 -13.45 10.57 -7.88
C GLY A 20 -13.38 9.33 -6.99
N ILE A 21 -12.69 8.29 -7.44
CA ILE A 21 -12.52 7.04 -6.70
C ILE A 21 -11.05 6.66 -6.64
N ALA A 22 -10.52 6.49 -5.44
CA ALA A 22 -9.19 5.95 -5.22
C ALA A 22 -9.24 4.46 -4.84
N VAL A 23 -8.26 3.71 -5.30
CA VAL A 23 -8.12 2.28 -5.00
C VAL A 23 -6.67 1.92 -4.72
N ALA A 24 -6.44 0.99 -3.78
CA ALA A 24 -5.13 0.39 -3.60
C ALA A 24 -4.72 -0.37 -4.87
N ALA A 25 -3.75 0.15 -5.60
CA ALA A 25 -3.30 -0.41 -6.87
C ALA A 25 -2.34 -1.60 -6.72
N GLY A 26 -1.74 -1.76 -5.55
CA GLY A 26 -0.76 -2.79 -5.26
C GLY A 26 0.51 -2.21 -4.61
N PRO A 27 1.40 -3.09 -4.15
CA PRO A 27 1.32 -4.56 -4.18
C PRO A 27 0.23 -5.13 -3.26
N GLY A 28 -0.19 -6.38 -3.53
CA GLY A 28 -1.21 -7.06 -2.74
C GLY A 28 -1.65 -8.40 -3.33
N SER A 29 -2.76 -8.93 -2.82
CA SER A 29 -3.37 -10.14 -3.36
C SER A 29 -3.77 -9.94 -4.82
N PHE A 30 -3.24 -10.78 -5.71
CA PHE A 30 -3.52 -10.71 -7.16
C PHE A 30 -5.01 -10.69 -7.49
N THR A 31 -5.79 -11.58 -6.87
CA THR A 31 -7.24 -11.64 -7.05
C THR A 31 -7.92 -10.41 -6.45
N GLY A 32 -7.52 -10.01 -5.22
CA GLY A 32 -8.08 -8.85 -4.54
C GLY A 32 -7.87 -7.55 -5.32
N LEU A 33 -6.67 -7.33 -5.84
CA LEU A 33 -6.36 -6.15 -6.66
C LEU A 33 -7.22 -6.10 -7.92
N ARG A 34 -7.38 -7.22 -8.63
CA ARG A 34 -8.21 -7.27 -9.84
C ARG A 34 -9.68 -7.03 -9.56
N ILE A 35 -10.22 -7.57 -8.46
CA ILE A 35 -11.60 -7.31 -8.05
C ILE A 35 -11.78 -5.82 -7.69
N GLY A 36 -10.90 -5.28 -6.86
CA GLY A 36 -10.94 -3.86 -6.47
C GLY A 36 -10.86 -2.93 -7.68
N MET A 37 -9.92 -3.20 -8.60
CA MET A 37 -9.77 -2.45 -9.85
C MET A 37 -11.01 -2.53 -10.73
N ALA A 38 -11.57 -3.73 -10.92
CA ALA A 38 -12.76 -3.91 -11.75
C ALA A 38 -13.96 -3.14 -11.18
N CYS A 39 -14.18 -3.20 -9.86
CA CYS A 39 -15.21 -2.42 -9.19
C CYS A 39 -15.00 -0.91 -9.36
N THR A 40 -13.78 -0.43 -9.13
CA THR A 40 -13.42 0.98 -9.29
C THR A 40 -13.64 1.46 -10.71
N LYS A 41 -13.15 0.72 -11.70
CA LYS A 41 -13.35 1.03 -13.13
C LYS A 41 -14.84 1.07 -13.50
N ALA A 42 -15.62 0.11 -13.06
CA ALA A 42 -17.06 0.05 -13.35
C ALA A 42 -17.79 1.29 -12.79
N ILE A 43 -17.51 1.68 -11.54
CA ILE A 43 -18.15 2.86 -10.94
C ILE A 43 -17.65 4.14 -11.64
N ALA A 44 -16.34 4.29 -11.84
CA ALA A 44 -15.74 5.47 -12.48
C ALA A 44 -16.29 5.67 -13.90
N GLN A 45 -16.40 4.60 -14.68
CA GLN A 45 -16.96 4.62 -16.05
C GLN A 45 -18.45 4.97 -16.04
N ALA A 46 -19.25 4.31 -15.18
CA ALA A 46 -20.69 4.57 -15.09
C ALA A 46 -21.01 6.01 -14.66
N ARG A 47 -20.14 6.61 -13.82
CA ARG A 47 -20.30 7.96 -13.31
C ARG A 47 -19.54 9.02 -14.12
N GLN A 48 -18.69 8.61 -15.05
CA GLN A 48 -17.78 9.48 -15.80
C GLN A 48 -16.89 10.35 -14.86
N ILE A 49 -16.43 9.76 -13.77
CA ILE A 49 -15.53 10.41 -12.79
C ILE A 49 -14.12 9.83 -12.88
N PRO A 50 -13.08 10.59 -12.53
CA PRO A 50 -11.71 10.12 -12.53
C PRO A 50 -11.46 9.08 -11.44
N CYS A 51 -10.41 8.30 -11.61
CA CYS A 51 -9.94 7.34 -10.62
C CYS A 51 -8.44 7.46 -10.37
N LEU A 52 -8.01 7.01 -9.19
CA LEU A 52 -6.60 7.04 -8.79
C LEU A 52 -6.17 5.69 -8.22
N GLY A 53 -5.10 5.14 -8.79
CA GLY A 53 -4.40 4.00 -8.20
C GLY A 53 -3.37 4.45 -7.17
N VAL A 54 -3.56 4.09 -5.91
CA VAL A 54 -2.64 4.41 -4.82
C VAL A 54 -1.75 3.22 -4.52
N ASN A 55 -0.43 3.44 -4.38
CA ASN A 55 0.48 2.39 -3.98
C ASN A 55 0.16 1.93 -2.54
N THR A 56 0.00 0.63 -2.35
CA THR A 56 -0.33 0.03 -1.04
C THR A 56 0.76 0.30 0.01
N LEU A 57 2.03 0.31 -0.39
CA LEU A 57 3.15 0.55 0.53
C LEU A 57 3.18 2.01 1.00
N ASP A 58 2.83 2.95 0.15
CA ASP A 58 2.74 4.36 0.52
C ASP A 58 1.61 4.57 1.54
N ALA A 59 0.44 3.96 1.31
CA ALA A 59 -0.66 3.99 2.26
C ALA A 59 -0.31 3.37 3.61
N LEU A 60 0.50 2.30 3.64
CA LEU A 60 1.00 1.69 4.86
C LEU A 60 2.05 2.57 5.55
N CYS A 61 2.97 3.21 4.81
CA CYS A 61 3.93 4.15 5.38
C CYS A 61 3.23 5.36 6.02
N LEU A 62 2.11 5.80 5.48
CA LEU A 62 1.33 6.87 6.07
C LEU A 62 0.78 6.49 7.46
N GLN A 63 0.47 5.23 7.69
CA GLN A 63 0.03 4.72 9.00
C GLN A 63 1.19 4.54 9.99
N ALA A 64 2.43 4.35 9.51
CA ALA A 64 3.60 4.09 10.33
C ALA A 64 4.10 5.35 11.07
N GLN A 65 3.25 5.93 11.92
CA GLN A 65 3.55 7.11 12.72
C GLN A 65 4.36 6.77 13.97
N GLY A 66 4.95 7.78 14.60
CA GLY A 66 5.64 7.64 15.89
C GLY A 66 7.15 7.43 15.80
N ALA A 67 7.74 7.46 14.60
CA ALA A 67 9.20 7.48 14.40
C ALA A 67 9.57 8.35 13.19
N PRO A 68 10.82 8.86 13.13
CA PRO A 68 11.30 9.61 11.97
C PRO A 68 11.26 8.80 10.67
N VAL A 69 11.56 7.51 10.75
CA VAL A 69 11.53 6.62 9.58
C VAL A 69 10.26 5.78 9.59
N ARG A 70 9.48 5.87 8.53
CA ARG A 70 8.22 5.14 8.32
C ARG A 70 8.45 4.04 7.31
N CYS A 71 8.21 2.79 7.71
CA CYS A 71 8.49 1.60 6.93
C CYS A 71 7.22 0.80 6.67
N ALA A 72 6.99 0.42 5.43
CA ALA A 72 6.00 -0.58 5.06
C ALA A 72 6.69 -1.90 4.74
N ILE A 73 6.17 -3.01 5.27
CA ILE A 73 6.60 -4.36 4.90
C ILE A 73 5.37 -5.27 4.69
N MET A 74 5.29 -5.86 3.51
CA MET A 74 4.30 -6.89 3.20
C MET A 74 5.02 -8.18 2.80
N ASP A 75 4.50 -9.34 3.22
CA ASP A 75 5.12 -10.62 2.89
C ASP A 75 5.03 -10.91 1.38
N ALA A 76 6.17 -10.98 0.72
CA ALA A 76 6.28 -11.39 -0.68
C ALA A 76 6.66 -12.86 -0.83
N ARG A 77 6.66 -13.62 0.28
CA ARG A 77 7.08 -15.04 0.41
C ARG A 77 8.55 -15.27 0.07
N ARG A 78 9.07 -16.46 0.43
CA ARG A 78 10.46 -16.91 0.14
C ARG A 78 11.55 -15.99 0.70
N GLY A 79 11.29 -15.35 1.86
CA GLY A 79 12.26 -14.46 2.51
C GLY A 79 12.37 -13.07 1.89
N GLU A 80 11.50 -12.75 0.95
CA GLU A 80 11.38 -11.42 0.35
C GLU A 80 10.15 -10.68 0.89
N VAL A 81 10.22 -9.36 0.83
CA VAL A 81 9.15 -8.46 1.22
C VAL A 81 8.88 -7.45 0.10
N TYR A 82 7.64 -7.06 -0.06
CA TYR A 82 7.35 -5.77 -0.67
C TYR A 82 7.57 -4.72 0.41
N CYS A 83 8.37 -3.72 0.12
CA CYS A 83 8.75 -2.72 1.10
C CYS A 83 8.88 -1.33 0.51
N ALA A 84 8.73 -0.35 1.40
CA ALA A 84 9.04 1.06 1.16
C ALA A 84 9.48 1.69 2.48
N ALA A 85 10.28 2.74 2.42
CA ALA A 85 10.64 3.52 3.60
C ALA A 85 10.77 4.99 3.25
N TYR A 86 10.24 5.84 4.14
CA TYR A 86 10.26 7.29 4.02
C TYR A 86 10.75 7.91 5.32
N ARG A 87 11.50 8.99 5.20
CA ARG A 87 11.84 9.92 6.28
C ARG A 87 11.23 11.27 5.90
N ASP A 88 10.28 11.73 6.70
CA ASP A 88 9.43 12.87 6.33
C ASP A 88 8.76 12.63 4.96
N GLN A 89 9.16 13.37 3.93
CA GLN A 89 8.70 13.18 2.55
C GLN A 89 9.80 12.59 1.63
N GLU A 90 10.99 12.37 2.16
CA GLU A 90 12.11 11.79 1.42
C GLU A 90 11.95 10.26 1.31
N SER A 91 11.99 9.73 0.08
CA SER A 91 12.00 8.29 -0.16
C SER A 91 13.40 7.73 0.13
N ILE A 92 13.51 6.95 1.20
CA ILE A 92 14.75 6.24 1.57
C ILE A 92 14.84 4.93 0.80
N VAL A 93 13.74 4.20 0.71
CA VAL A 93 13.59 3.01 -0.12
C VAL A 93 12.28 3.17 -0.89
N ALA A 94 12.39 3.34 -2.20
CA ALA A 94 11.23 3.41 -3.07
C ALA A 94 10.45 2.08 -3.05
N PRO A 95 9.14 2.08 -3.29
CA PRO A 95 8.33 0.88 -3.33
C PRO A 95 8.92 -0.20 -4.25
N CYS A 96 9.32 -1.34 -3.67
CA CYS A 96 9.96 -2.43 -4.40
C CYS A 96 9.75 -3.78 -3.72
N ALA A 97 10.27 -4.84 -4.36
CA ALA A 97 10.41 -6.17 -3.76
C ALA A 97 11.90 -6.48 -3.57
N MET A 98 12.30 -6.84 -2.36
CA MET A 98 13.69 -7.22 -2.05
C MET A 98 13.75 -8.22 -0.90
N LYS A 99 14.94 -8.73 -0.60
CA LYS A 99 15.15 -9.55 0.61
C LYS A 99 14.95 -8.70 1.85
N LEU A 100 14.31 -9.28 2.85
CA LEU A 100 14.10 -8.60 4.14
C LEU A 100 15.44 -8.14 4.76
N THR A 101 16.48 -8.97 4.65
CA THR A 101 17.83 -8.65 5.19
C THR A 101 18.39 -7.36 4.60
N ASP A 102 18.23 -7.17 3.30
CA ASP A 102 18.77 -6.02 2.58
C ASP A 102 17.98 -4.75 2.94
N PHE A 103 16.65 -4.89 3.05
CA PHE A 103 15.79 -3.81 3.53
C PHE A 103 16.17 -3.37 4.95
N LEU A 104 16.28 -4.33 5.89
CA LEU A 104 16.65 -4.03 7.28
C LEU A 104 18.05 -3.40 7.38
N ALA A 105 19.01 -3.86 6.58
CA ALA A 105 20.34 -3.26 6.53
C ALA A 105 20.28 -1.78 6.11
N SER A 106 19.47 -1.44 5.11
CA SER A 106 19.26 -0.05 4.69
C SER A 106 18.65 0.82 5.78
N ILE A 107 17.70 0.28 6.55
CA ILE A 107 17.07 1.03 7.65
C ILE A 107 18.03 1.17 8.85
N CYS A 108 18.77 0.11 9.21
CA CYS A 108 19.77 0.15 10.29
C CYS A 108 20.86 1.18 10.02
N ALA A 109 21.29 1.34 8.78
CA ALA A 109 22.32 2.31 8.38
C ALA A 109 21.93 3.77 8.68
N LEU A 110 20.63 4.06 8.85
CA LEU A 110 20.14 5.39 9.20
C LEU A 110 20.39 5.75 10.68
N GLY A 111 20.59 4.76 11.55
CA GLY A 111 20.80 4.97 12.99
C GLY A 111 19.61 5.64 13.71
N GLN A 112 18.42 5.59 13.15
CA GLN A 112 17.22 6.27 13.63
C GLN A 112 16.11 5.27 14.00
N ARG A 113 15.17 5.72 14.84
CA ARG A 113 13.97 4.95 15.15
C ARG A 113 13.12 4.79 13.88
N ALA A 114 12.62 3.59 13.68
CA ALA A 114 11.78 3.24 12.52
C ALA A 114 10.47 2.56 12.96
N CYS A 115 9.35 3.01 12.42
CA CYS A 115 8.04 2.44 12.66
C CYS A 115 7.61 1.59 11.46
N PHE A 116 7.16 0.36 11.73
CA PHE A 116 6.84 -0.62 10.71
C PHE A 116 5.34 -0.92 10.68
N ALA A 117 4.74 -0.78 9.49
CA ALA A 117 3.36 -1.17 9.17
C ALA A 117 3.33 -2.27 8.10
N GLY A 118 2.20 -2.94 7.96
CA GLY A 118 1.96 -4.00 6.99
C GLY A 118 1.82 -5.38 7.62
N ASP A 119 1.29 -6.33 6.85
CA ASP A 119 1.09 -7.72 7.29
C ASP A 119 2.40 -8.46 7.55
N GLY A 120 3.48 -8.07 6.87
CA GLY A 120 4.84 -8.56 7.09
C GLY A 120 5.38 -8.29 8.49
N VAL A 121 4.85 -7.28 9.21
CA VAL A 121 5.24 -6.99 10.62
C VAL A 121 5.04 -8.21 11.51
N ARG A 122 3.91 -8.91 11.38
CA ARG A 122 3.64 -10.11 12.18
C ARG A 122 4.61 -11.24 11.88
N ILE A 123 4.92 -11.44 10.61
CA ILE A 123 5.74 -12.57 10.14
C ILE A 123 7.21 -12.32 10.47
N HIS A 124 7.67 -11.08 10.36
CA HIS A 124 9.08 -10.72 10.45
C HIS A 124 9.44 -9.97 11.73
N ALA A 125 8.54 -9.89 12.72
CA ALA A 125 8.74 -9.15 13.97
C ALA A 125 10.07 -9.47 14.68
N GLN A 126 10.43 -10.76 14.74
CA GLN A 126 11.66 -11.19 15.39
C GLN A 126 12.90 -10.67 14.64
N ALA A 127 12.93 -10.78 13.32
CA ALA A 127 14.05 -10.31 12.51
C ALA A 127 14.20 -8.78 12.58
N VAL A 128 13.08 -8.04 12.57
CA VAL A 128 13.11 -6.57 12.73
C VAL A 128 13.67 -6.18 14.09
N ARG A 129 13.22 -6.82 15.18
CA ARG A 129 13.72 -6.55 16.54
C ARG A 129 15.18 -6.95 16.72
N GLN A 130 15.62 -8.05 16.10
CA GLN A 130 17.03 -8.45 16.13
C GLN A 130 17.93 -7.45 15.41
N ALA A 131 17.45 -6.88 14.30
CA ALA A 131 18.23 -5.93 13.51
C ALA A 131 18.28 -4.53 14.11
N LEU A 132 17.15 -4.00 14.63
CA LEU A 132 17.03 -2.62 15.08
C LEU A 132 16.95 -2.45 16.60
N GLY A 133 16.73 -3.52 17.38
CA GLY A 133 16.59 -3.45 18.84
C GLY A 133 15.50 -2.46 19.27
N GLU A 134 15.85 -1.57 20.19
CA GLU A 134 14.97 -0.52 20.74
C GLU A 134 14.58 0.56 19.72
N GLN A 135 15.23 0.61 18.57
CA GLN A 135 14.87 1.54 17.50
C GLN A 135 13.67 1.09 16.69
N ALA A 136 13.25 -0.18 16.81
CA ALA A 136 12.11 -0.74 16.08
C ALA A 136 10.78 -0.49 16.81
N ILE A 137 9.87 0.22 16.17
CA ILE A 137 8.46 0.33 16.56
C ILE A 137 7.64 -0.54 15.61
N LEU A 138 6.97 -1.54 16.13
CA LEU A 138 6.10 -2.40 15.35
C LEU A 138 4.65 -2.05 15.66
N LEU A 139 3.89 -1.64 14.67
CA LEU A 139 2.47 -1.37 14.85
C LEU A 139 1.73 -2.63 15.29
N ASP A 140 0.78 -2.45 16.18
CA ASP A 140 -0.09 -3.50 16.70
C ASP A 140 -1.06 -4.04 15.62
N GLN A 141 -1.85 -5.04 15.99
CA GLN A 141 -2.76 -5.69 15.05
C GLN A 141 -3.85 -4.75 14.51
N ALA A 142 -4.27 -3.77 15.27
CA ALA A 142 -5.33 -2.85 14.88
C ALA A 142 -4.85 -1.82 13.84
N HIS A 143 -3.56 -1.43 13.90
CA HIS A 143 -3.01 -0.31 13.14
C HIS A 143 -2.02 -0.69 12.04
N ARG A 144 -1.57 -1.96 11.99
CA ARG A 144 -0.56 -2.39 11.01
C ARG A 144 -1.13 -2.72 9.63
N LEU A 145 -2.42 -3.02 9.52
CA LEU A 145 -3.02 -3.41 8.25
C LEU A 145 -3.47 -2.19 7.46
N GLN A 146 -3.40 -2.32 6.16
CA GLN A 146 -3.88 -1.31 5.22
C GLN A 146 -5.33 -0.92 5.50
N CYS A 147 -5.62 0.38 5.48
CA CYS A 147 -6.98 0.89 5.58
C CYS A 147 -7.32 1.84 4.42
N ALA A 148 -8.61 1.91 4.10
CA ALA A 148 -9.10 2.76 3.02
C ALA A 148 -8.91 4.26 3.30
N ALA A 149 -8.89 4.66 4.59
CA ALA A 149 -8.65 6.05 4.98
C ALA A 149 -7.29 6.56 4.52
N SER A 150 -6.21 5.75 4.66
CA SER A 150 -4.87 6.13 4.17
C SER A 150 -4.81 6.26 2.66
N VAL A 151 -5.56 5.41 1.93
CA VAL A 151 -5.70 5.53 0.47
C VAL A 151 -6.42 6.82 0.11
N ALA A 152 -7.51 7.13 0.81
CA ALA A 152 -8.28 8.36 0.60
C ALA A 152 -7.46 9.61 0.94
N GLU A 153 -6.66 9.58 2.00
CA GLU A 153 -5.80 10.70 2.40
C GLU A 153 -4.74 10.99 1.33
N ILE A 154 -4.06 9.98 0.79
CA ILE A 154 -3.13 10.16 -0.33
C ILE A 154 -3.88 10.73 -1.54
N ALA A 155 -5.05 10.20 -1.86
CA ALA A 155 -5.85 10.66 -2.98
C ALA A 155 -6.26 12.12 -2.84
N ALA A 156 -6.68 12.55 -1.64
CA ALA A 156 -7.07 13.94 -1.37
C ALA A 156 -5.92 14.94 -1.57
N HIS A 157 -4.68 14.50 -1.37
CA HIS A 157 -3.48 15.33 -1.58
C HIS A 157 -2.87 15.18 -2.98
N THR A 158 -3.39 14.27 -3.80
CA THR A 158 -2.88 14.05 -5.16
C THR A 158 -3.55 15.02 -6.14
N PRO A 159 -2.79 15.84 -6.88
CA PRO A 159 -3.34 16.76 -7.87
C PRO A 159 -4.22 16.06 -8.90
N LEU A 160 -5.33 16.66 -9.28
CA LEU A 160 -6.28 16.10 -10.26
C LEU A 160 -5.63 15.74 -11.60
N ALA A 161 -4.56 16.42 -11.99
CA ALA A 161 -3.80 16.09 -13.20
C ALA A 161 -3.15 14.71 -13.20
N GLN A 162 -3.01 14.07 -12.01
CA GLN A 162 -2.49 12.71 -11.86
C GLN A 162 -3.60 11.65 -11.80
N TRP A 163 -4.85 12.06 -11.72
CA TRP A 163 -5.99 11.15 -11.76
C TRP A 163 -6.22 10.67 -13.19
N GLN A 164 -6.71 9.46 -13.33
CA GLN A 164 -6.80 8.74 -14.59
C GLN A 164 -8.25 8.45 -14.96
N ASN A 165 -8.48 8.17 -16.24
CA ASN A 165 -9.72 7.55 -16.66
C ASN A 165 -9.74 6.05 -16.30
N ALA A 166 -10.94 5.50 -16.20
CA ALA A 166 -11.12 4.08 -15.88
C ALA A 166 -10.34 3.13 -16.82
N ASP A 167 -10.20 3.48 -18.08
CA ASP A 167 -9.54 2.63 -19.09
C ASP A 167 -8.03 2.49 -18.84
N THR A 168 -7.40 3.56 -18.36
CA THR A 168 -5.94 3.61 -18.16
C THR A 168 -5.48 3.20 -16.76
N LEU A 169 -6.42 2.98 -15.83
CA LEU A 169 -6.10 2.53 -14.48
C LEU A 169 -5.61 1.07 -14.51
N GLU A 170 -4.40 0.82 -14.04
CA GLU A 170 -3.80 -0.52 -14.01
C GLU A 170 -3.28 -0.89 -12.62
N PRO A 171 -3.29 -2.20 -12.27
CA PRO A 171 -2.70 -2.67 -11.03
C PRO A 171 -1.17 -2.57 -11.07
N LEU A 172 -0.58 -2.18 -9.94
CA LEU A 172 0.87 -2.11 -9.76
C LEU A 172 1.40 -3.49 -9.35
N TYR A 173 2.05 -4.17 -10.27
CA TYR A 173 2.74 -5.43 -10.01
C TYR A 173 4.24 -5.18 -9.83
N LEU A 174 4.71 -5.16 -8.59
CA LEU A 174 6.16 -5.07 -8.27
C LEU A 174 6.91 -6.37 -8.57
N ARG A 175 6.18 -7.44 -8.86
CA ARG A 175 6.71 -8.73 -9.32
C ARG A 175 5.85 -9.26 -10.45
N ILE A 176 6.51 -9.91 -11.40
CA ILE A 176 5.82 -10.69 -12.44
C ILE A 176 4.99 -11.80 -11.77
N PRO A 177 3.71 -11.96 -12.11
CA PRO A 177 2.86 -13.02 -11.58
C PRO A 177 3.51 -14.40 -11.68
N GLN A 178 3.25 -15.27 -10.70
CA GLN A 178 3.89 -16.59 -10.65
C GLN A 178 3.63 -17.42 -11.91
N ALA A 179 2.42 -17.34 -12.46
CA ALA A 179 2.04 -18.04 -13.68
C ALA A 179 2.89 -17.62 -14.90
N GLU A 180 3.20 -16.34 -15.03
CA GLU A 180 4.06 -15.84 -16.12
C GLU A 180 5.52 -16.25 -15.91
N ARG A 181 6.02 -16.26 -14.66
CA ARG A 181 7.36 -16.74 -14.34
C ARG A 181 7.55 -18.23 -14.61
N GLU A 182 6.50 -19.04 -14.39
CA GLU A 182 6.52 -20.47 -14.69
C GLU A 182 6.43 -20.73 -16.19
N ALA A 183 5.71 -19.91 -16.93
CA ALA A 183 5.65 -19.97 -18.39
C ALA A 183 6.98 -19.61 -19.06
N GLN A 184 7.73 -18.65 -18.50
CA GLN A 184 9.05 -18.26 -19.01
C GLN A 184 10.17 -19.27 -18.70
N ARG A 185 9.92 -20.25 -17.83
CA ARG A 185 10.89 -21.32 -17.47
C ARG A 185 10.69 -22.61 -18.27
N ARG A 186 9.65 -22.69 -19.10
CA ARG A 186 9.36 -23.80 -20.01
C ARG A 186 9.85 -23.49 -21.42
#